data_0d6b59bcb759e6dddee5c98d6afdecbf
#
_entry.id   0d6b59bcb759e6dddee5c98d6afdecbf
#
_cell.length_a   1.000
_cell.length_b   1.000
_cell.length_c   1.000
_cell.angle_alpha   90.00
_cell.angle_beta   90.00
_cell.angle_gamma   90.00
#
_symmetry.space_group_name_H-M   'P 1'
#
loop_
_entity.id
_entity.type
_entity.pdbx_description
1 polymer ?
#
loop_
_entity_poly.entity_id
_entity_poly.type
_entity_poly.pdbx_seq_one_letter_code
_entity_poly.pdbx_strand_id
1 'polypeptide(L)'
;MKKLFNFFLFFTLSLNIYSQDPIFTQFYNVPEYLNPSFTGGSEGSEMGIINRTQWFGLNYGLNTQFFYFDTYFEDFNSGLGFSILNHHESITRYNFTQANLNYAFHVKLSDQWYFYPSISASFGMKDYRFDNLLLEDQILISQGIINVNTNDPFLFNDSVSFFDMSAGFLIFNENLWFGGSVKHLTTPNISFQNEGGQVKLEQFISVHGGYKIPFNTRYARDDFNLYLNFNYMKQADFDRFDLGTYIEFNNIAFGVFGVVAPTTVDADSHKFTSLNLMTNLNYRRFTFGYSYDLNLTDLRGTKGIFEISISYNFNSLFGKGPIPCGCK
;
A
#
# COMPACT_ATOMS: atom_id res chain seq x y z
N MET A 1 -3.65 -34.80 -37.73
CA MET A 1 -2.78 -34.97 -36.54
C MET A 1 -2.07 -33.67 -36.12
N LYS A 2 -1.49 -32.84 -37.00
CA LYS A 2 -0.83 -31.56 -36.59
C LYS A 2 -1.77 -30.51 -35.99
N LYS A 3 -3.05 -30.47 -36.33
CA LYS A 3 -4.04 -29.52 -35.77
C LYS A 3 -4.54 -29.90 -34.36
N LEU A 4 -4.53 -31.18 -34.01
CA LEU A 4 -4.85 -31.64 -32.66
C LEU A 4 -3.70 -31.37 -31.66
N PHE A 5 -2.46 -31.39 -32.13
CA PHE A 5 -1.28 -31.12 -31.30
C PHE A 5 -1.18 -29.66 -30.90
N ASN A 6 -1.58 -28.73 -31.80
CA ASN A 6 -1.61 -27.31 -31.48
C ASN A 6 -2.80 -26.92 -30.52
N PHE A 7 -3.88 -27.68 -30.49
CA PHE A 7 -4.98 -27.46 -29.56
C PHE A 7 -4.60 -27.92 -28.14
N PHE A 8 -3.78 -28.97 -28.02
CA PHE A 8 -3.33 -29.47 -26.71
C PHE A 8 -2.22 -28.61 -26.10
N LEU A 9 -1.45 -27.88 -26.91
CA LEU A 9 -0.40 -26.98 -26.43
C LEU A 9 -0.97 -25.67 -25.81
N PHE A 10 -2.23 -25.33 -26.16
CA PHE A 10 -2.88 -24.12 -25.63
C PHE A 10 -3.51 -24.33 -24.24
N PHE A 11 -3.62 -25.59 -23.79
CA PHE A 11 -4.29 -25.93 -22.52
C PHE A 11 -3.33 -26.03 -21.32
N THR A 12 -2.03 -25.81 -21.49
CA THR A 12 -1.02 -25.91 -20.42
C THR A 12 -0.45 -24.58 -19.95
N LEU A 13 -1.01 -23.44 -20.39
CA LEU A 13 -0.71 -22.14 -19.81
C LEU A 13 -1.57 -21.94 -18.56
N SER A 14 -1.17 -22.60 -17.46
CA SER A 14 -1.64 -22.22 -16.13
C SER A 14 -1.08 -20.81 -15.83
N LEU A 15 -1.89 -19.79 -16.08
CA LEU A 15 -1.60 -18.43 -15.64
C LEU A 15 -1.65 -18.45 -14.12
N ASN A 16 -0.48 -18.37 -13.50
CA ASN A 16 -0.41 -18.10 -12.07
C ASN A 16 -0.88 -16.67 -11.85
N ILE A 17 -2.12 -16.49 -11.40
CA ILE A 17 -2.68 -15.19 -11.05
C ILE A 17 -2.31 -14.96 -9.60
N TYR A 18 -1.37 -14.05 -9.35
CA TYR A 18 -1.01 -13.59 -8.01
C TYR A 18 -1.84 -12.36 -7.64
N SER A 19 -2.40 -12.36 -6.45
CA SER A 19 -3.03 -11.17 -5.87
C SER A 19 -1.95 -10.26 -5.33
N GLN A 20 -1.96 -8.98 -5.73
CA GLN A 20 -1.03 -7.97 -5.25
C GLN A 20 -1.70 -7.03 -4.27
N ASP A 21 -0.94 -6.59 -3.26
CA ASP A 21 -1.37 -5.53 -2.37
C ASP A 21 -1.39 -4.19 -3.10
N PRO A 22 -2.35 -3.30 -2.79
CA PRO A 22 -2.29 -1.94 -3.28
C PRO A 22 -1.05 -1.22 -2.72
N ILE A 23 -0.45 -0.35 -3.52
CA ILE A 23 0.75 0.42 -3.14
C ILE A 23 0.41 1.90 -3.19
N PHE A 24 0.77 2.65 -2.14
CA PHE A 24 0.63 4.11 -2.11
C PHE A 24 1.92 4.79 -2.54
N THR A 25 1.79 5.80 -3.37
CA THR A 25 2.88 6.67 -3.79
C THR A 25 3.33 7.58 -2.65
N GLN A 26 2.36 8.05 -1.83
CA GLN A 26 2.61 8.86 -0.65
C GLN A 26 2.95 7.99 0.58
N PHE A 27 3.87 7.02 0.45
CA PHE A 27 4.23 6.11 1.53
C PHE A 27 4.79 6.82 2.77
N TYR A 28 5.34 8.01 2.63
CA TYR A 28 5.81 8.85 3.74
C TYR A 28 4.66 9.58 4.49
N ASN A 29 3.49 9.76 3.88
CA ASN A 29 2.29 10.30 4.55
C ASN A 29 1.47 9.22 5.26
N VAL A 30 1.65 7.96 4.90
CA VAL A 30 0.99 6.79 5.49
C VAL A 30 2.01 5.69 5.80
N PRO A 31 3.07 6.02 6.54
CA PRO A 31 4.21 5.10 6.72
C PRO A 31 3.82 3.81 7.46
N GLU A 32 2.78 3.81 8.28
CA GLU A 32 2.26 2.61 8.96
C GLU A 32 1.75 1.56 7.98
N TYR A 33 1.26 1.99 6.80
CA TYR A 33 0.88 1.06 5.73
C TYR A 33 2.08 0.28 5.21
N LEU A 34 3.22 0.96 5.07
CA LEU A 34 4.45 0.36 4.58
C LEU A 34 5.12 -0.52 5.64
N ASN A 35 5.20 -0.02 6.88
CA ASN A 35 5.89 -0.68 7.97
C ASN A 35 5.23 -0.35 9.32
N PRO A 36 4.73 -1.34 10.07
CA PRO A 36 4.12 -1.11 11.37
C PRO A 36 5.06 -0.50 12.43
N SER A 37 6.38 -0.47 12.17
CA SER A 37 7.35 0.15 13.08
C SER A 37 7.25 1.67 13.18
N PHE A 38 6.51 2.33 12.28
CA PHE A 38 6.23 3.76 12.37
C PHE A 38 5.14 4.11 13.39
N THR A 39 4.42 3.10 13.89
CA THR A 39 3.33 3.28 14.86
C THR A 39 3.83 3.95 16.14
N GLY A 40 3.18 5.04 16.54
CA GLY A 40 3.56 5.85 17.70
C GLY A 40 4.86 6.64 17.51
N GLY A 41 5.38 6.73 16.27
CA GLY A 41 6.60 7.46 15.96
C GLY A 41 6.45 8.97 15.86
N SER A 42 5.22 9.51 15.99
CA SER A 42 4.95 10.94 16.07
C SER A 42 5.15 11.46 17.51
N GLU A 43 5.36 12.78 17.66
CA GLU A 43 5.45 13.41 18.99
C GLU A 43 4.17 13.28 19.82
N GLY A 44 3.04 12.94 19.17
CA GLY A 44 1.73 12.80 19.77
C GLY A 44 0.97 11.62 19.21
N SER A 45 -0.35 11.71 19.30
CA SER A 45 -1.23 10.78 18.59
C SER A 45 -1.51 11.35 17.20
N GLU A 46 -1.57 10.48 16.21
CA GLU A 46 -1.85 10.88 14.83
C GLU A 46 -2.99 10.07 14.22
N MET A 47 -3.77 10.69 13.38
CA MET A 47 -4.72 10.00 12.53
C MET A 47 -4.65 10.54 11.11
N GLY A 48 -4.89 9.68 10.14
CA GLY A 48 -4.89 10.09 8.75
C GLY A 48 -5.72 9.19 7.87
N ILE A 49 -6.03 9.74 6.70
CA ILE A 49 -6.71 9.02 5.64
C ILE A 49 -6.06 9.37 4.31
N ILE A 50 -5.92 8.38 3.45
CA ILE A 50 -5.51 8.55 2.07
C ILE A 50 -6.49 7.84 1.14
N ASN A 51 -6.78 8.48 0.01
CA ASN A 51 -7.55 7.91 -1.08
C ASN A 51 -6.70 7.89 -2.34
N ARG A 52 -6.56 6.71 -2.95
CA ARG A 52 -5.87 6.46 -4.21
C ARG A 52 -6.88 6.07 -5.27
N THR A 53 -6.88 6.76 -6.39
CA THR A 53 -7.71 6.46 -7.56
C THR A 53 -6.81 6.15 -8.75
N GLN A 54 -7.01 4.95 -9.33
CA GLN A 54 -6.25 4.46 -10.48
C GLN A 54 -7.15 4.34 -11.70
N TRP A 55 -6.57 4.62 -12.88
CA TRP A 55 -7.19 4.40 -14.19
C TRP A 55 -8.48 5.19 -14.43
N PHE A 56 -8.49 6.43 -13.98
CA PHE A 56 -9.62 7.34 -14.13
C PHE A 56 -10.08 7.55 -15.58
N GLY A 57 -9.20 7.29 -16.56
CA GLY A 57 -9.51 7.38 -17.98
C GLY A 57 -10.27 6.19 -18.57
N LEU A 58 -10.45 5.13 -17.80
CA LEU A 58 -11.17 3.92 -18.20
C LEU A 58 -12.59 3.94 -17.61
N ASN A 59 -13.50 3.15 -18.20
CA ASN A 59 -14.87 3.00 -17.67
C ASN A 59 -14.92 2.20 -16.35
N TYR A 60 -13.79 1.71 -15.89
CA TYR A 60 -13.62 1.05 -14.60
C TYR A 60 -12.45 1.70 -13.86
N GLY A 61 -12.56 1.75 -12.55
CA GLY A 61 -11.54 2.34 -11.70
C GLY A 61 -11.26 1.46 -10.51
N LEU A 62 -10.01 1.54 -10.07
CA LEU A 62 -9.58 1.01 -8.78
C LEU A 62 -9.51 2.15 -7.79
N ASN A 63 -10.18 2.00 -6.66
CA ASN A 63 -10.14 2.96 -5.57
C ASN A 63 -9.61 2.26 -4.32
N THR A 64 -8.61 2.85 -3.69
CA THR A 64 -8.01 2.34 -2.46
C THR A 64 -8.04 3.42 -1.41
N GLN A 65 -8.57 3.09 -0.25
CA GLN A 65 -8.65 3.96 0.91
C GLN A 65 -7.89 3.33 2.06
N PHE A 66 -7.11 4.11 2.78
CA PHE A 66 -6.44 3.68 3.98
C PHE A 66 -6.63 4.72 5.07
N PHE A 67 -7.12 4.29 6.21
CA PHE A 67 -7.26 5.08 7.43
C PHE A 67 -6.33 4.50 8.50
N TYR A 68 -5.73 5.36 9.30
CA TYR A 68 -4.95 4.96 10.46
C TYR A 68 -5.15 5.90 11.64
N PHE A 69 -4.96 5.37 12.81
CA PHE A 69 -4.81 6.10 14.06
C PHE A 69 -3.73 5.41 14.89
N ASP A 70 -2.79 6.17 15.38
CA ASP A 70 -1.74 5.66 16.25
C ASP A 70 -1.44 6.62 17.40
N THR A 71 -0.85 6.06 18.45
CA THR A 71 -0.46 6.81 19.64
C THR A 71 0.71 6.14 20.35
N TYR A 72 1.50 6.94 21.02
CA TYR A 72 2.58 6.47 21.88
C TYR A 72 2.14 6.43 23.34
N PHE A 73 2.52 5.34 24.03
CA PHE A 73 2.33 5.14 25.46
C PHE A 73 3.67 5.20 26.17
N GLU A 74 3.92 6.28 26.92
CA GLU A 74 5.19 6.54 27.59
C GLU A 74 5.51 5.48 28.64
N ASP A 75 4.54 5.04 29.44
CA ASP A 75 4.70 4.04 30.50
C ASP A 75 5.23 2.67 29.98
N PHE A 76 4.91 2.35 28.73
CA PHE A 76 5.30 1.06 28.10
C PHE A 76 6.38 1.22 27.03
N ASN A 77 6.85 2.43 26.76
CA ASN A 77 7.76 2.73 25.66
C ASN A 77 7.28 2.10 24.32
N SER A 78 6.01 2.22 24.04
CA SER A 78 5.41 1.49 22.91
C SER A 78 4.40 2.33 22.14
N GLY A 79 4.38 2.16 20.83
CA GLY A 79 3.32 2.65 19.97
C GLY A 79 2.23 1.59 19.80
N LEU A 80 0.97 2.03 19.85
CA LEU A 80 -0.20 1.24 19.46
C LEU A 80 -0.93 1.96 18.34
N GLY A 81 -1.33 1.21 17.32
CA GLY A 81 -2.05 1.74 16.17
C GLY A 81 -3.14 0.81 15.68
N PHE A 82 -4.13 1.41 15.06
CA PHE A 82 -5.21 0.72 14.37
C PHE A 82 -5.32 1.29 12.96
N SER A 83 -5.50 0.43 11.97
CA SER A 83 -5.71 0.89 10.60
C SER A 83 -6.72 0.03 9.85
N ILE A 84 -7.35 0.63 8.84
CA ILE A 84 -8.28 -0.04 7.93
C ILE A 84 -7.87 0.30 6.51
N LEU A 85 -7.70 -0.73 5.69
CA LEU A 85 -7.54 -0.65 4.25
C LEU A 85 -8.84 -1.12 3.59
N ASN A 86 -9.31 -0.37 2.61
CA ASN A 86 -10.35 -0.79 1.69
C ASN A 86 -9.88 -0.60 0.25
N HIS A 87 -9.97 -1.64 -0.55
CA HIS A 87 -9.64 -1.62 -1.97
C HIS A 87 -10.83 -2.14 -2.76
N HIS A 88 -11.34 -1.31 -3.65
CA HIS A 88 -12.56 -1.56 -4.41
C HIS A 88 -12.32 -1.45 -5.92
N GLU A 89 -12.84 -2.42 -6.67
CA GLU A 89 -12.87 -2.43 -8.13
C GLU A 89 -14.33 -2.36 -8.60
N SER A 90 -14.60 -1.49 -9.58
CA SER A 90 -15.98 -1.08 -9.89
C SER A 90 -16.74 -2.07 -10.80
N ILE A 91 -16.07 -2.87 -11.64
CA ILE A 91 -16.73 -3.77 -12.59
C ILE A 91 -17.22 -5.05 -11.93
N THR A 92 -16.28 -5.80 -11.35
CA THR A 92 -16.59 -7.05 -10.66
C THR A 92 -17.16 -6.82 -9.28
N ARG A 93 -17.18 -5.55 -8.84
CA ARG A 93 -17.47 -5.17 -7.45
C ARG A 93 -16.60 -5.91 -6.45
N TYR A 94 -15.36 -6.23 -6.88
CA TYR A 94 -14.37 -6.76 -5.98
C TYR A 94 -14.12 -5.76 -4.86
N ASN A 95 -14.16 -6.26 -3.64
CA ASN A 95 -13.86 -5.47 -2.47
C ASN A 95 -12.93 -6.26 -1.57
N PHE A 96 -11.86 -5.61 -1.13
CA PHE A 96 -10.92 -6.13 -0.14
C PHE A 96 -10.85 -5.16 1.01
N THR A 97 -11.23 -5.63 2.20
CA THR A 97 -11.14 -4.84 3.43
C THR A 97 -10.23 -5.56 4.42
N GLN A 98 -9.28 -4.83 4.99
CA GLN A 98 -8.36 -5.35 6.00
C GLN A 98 -8.25 -4.38 7.17
N ALA A 99 -8.48 -4.88 8.37
CA ALA A 99 -8.25 -4.16 9.62
C ALA A 99 -6.97 -4.68 10.29
N ASN A 100 -6.14 -3.77 10.80
CA ASN A 100 -4.86 -4.09 11.41
C ASN A 100 -4.76 -3.47 12.80
N LEU A 101 -4.14 -4.21 13.72
CA LEU A 101 -3.68 -3.74 15.02
C LEU A 101 -2.16 -3.79 15.01
N ASN A 102 -1.52 -2.64 15.18
CA ASN A 102 -0.08 -2.47 15.12
C ASN A 102 0.47 -2.24 16.52
N TYR A 103 1.61 -2.86 16.81
CA TYR A 103 2.38 -2.65 18.02
C TYR A 103 3.85 -2.44 17.65
N ALA A 104 4.45 -1.36 18.11
CA ALA A 104 5.87 -1.05 17.93
C ALA A 104 6.51 -0.76 19.29
N PHE A 105 7.59 -1.46 19.62
CA PHE A 105 8.35 -1.23 20.84
C PHE A 105 9.49 -0.26 20.57
N HIS A 106 9.56 0.84 21.34
CA HIS A 106 10.50 1.92 21.10
C HIS A 106 11.75 1.76 21.97
N VAL A 107 12.85 1.35 21.36
CA VAL A 107 14.14 1.15 22.03
C VAL A 107 15.09 2.28 21.70
N LYS A 108 15.61 2.95 22.72
CA LYS A 108 16.72 3.88 22.59
C LYS A 108 18.04 3.10 22.65
N LEU A 109 18.76 2.98 21.53
CA LEU A 109 20.03 2.26 21.45
C LEU A 109 21.20 3.10 21.98
N SER A 110 21.16 4.40 21.72
CA SER A 110 22.14 5.39 22.20
C SER A 110 21.47 6.77 22.26
N ASP A 111 22.26 7.82 22.57
CA ASP A 111 21.69 9.18 22.63
C ASP A 111 21.14 9.70 21.30
N GLN A 112 21.57 9.11 20.19
CA GLN A 112 21.18 9.55 18.85
C GLN A 112 20.44 8.47 18.08
N TRP A 113 20.47 7.19 18.47
CA TRP A 113 19.93 6.09 17.69
C TRP A 113 18.76 5.42 18.38
N TYR A 114 17.73 5.15 17.61
CA TYR A 114 16.50 4.48 18.01
C TYR A 114 16.27 3.24 17.16
N PHE A 115 15.65 2.22 17.73
CA PHE A 115 15.29 0.97 17.07
C PHE A 115 13.88 0.57 17.47
N TYR A 116 12.99 0.46 16.50
CA TYR A 116 11.58 0.13 16.71
C TYR A 116 11.23 -1.18 16.02
N PRO A 117 11.37 -2.33 16.69
CA PRO A 117 10.77 -3.58 16.24
C PRO A 117 9.26 -3.52 16.37
N SER A 118 8.54 -4.19 15.46
CA SER A 118 7.09 -4.18 15.45
C SER A 118 6.47 -5.47 14.97
N ILE A 119 5.22 -5.65 15.39
CA ILE A 119 4.33 -6.70 14.90
C ILE A 119 2.97 -6.08 14.58
N SER A 120 2.26 -6.71 13.65
CA SER A 120 0.88 -6.36 13.32
C SER A 120 0.04 -7.63 13.21
N ALA A 121 -1.17 -7.57 13.76
CA ALA A 121 -2.19 -8.60 13.59
C ALA A 121 -3.30 -8.05 12.71
N SER A 122 -3.74 -8.81 11.72
CA SER A 122 -4.66 -8.36 10.69
C SER A 122 -5.81 -9.33 10.51
N PHE A 123 -7.00 -8.78 10.24
CA PHE A 123 -8.16 -9.53 9.77
C PHE A 123 -8.58 -8.96 8.42
N GLY A 124 -8.56 -9.81 7.39
CA GLY A 124 -8.91 -9.45 6.03
C GLY A 124 -10.16 -10.18 5.55
N MET A 125 -10.93 -9.49 4.71
CA MET A 125 -12.08 -10.04 4.00
C MET A 125 -12.03 -9.60 2.54
N LYS A 126 -12.25 -10.55 1.64
CA LYS A 126 -12.41 -10.32 0.20
C LYS A 126 -13.79 -10.77 -0.21
N ASP A 127 -14.46 -9.99 -1.02
CA ASP A 127 -15.75 -10.34 -1.59
C ASP A 127 -15.85 -9.89 -3.05
N TYR A 128 -16.67 -10.62 -3.81
CA TYR A 128 -17.11 -10.26 -5.15
C TYR A 128 -18.63 -10.21 -5.16
N ARG A 129 -19.20 -9.26 -5.88
CA ARG A 129 -20.62 -9.19 -6.14
C ARG A 129 -20.88 -9.40 -7.61
N PHE A 130 -21.26 -10.62 -7.96
CA PHE A 130 -21.52 -11.00 -9.35
C PHE A 130 -22.95 -10.64 -9.82
N ASP A 131 -23.72 -9.88 -9.04
CA ASP A 131 -25.12 -9.52 -9.33
C ASP A 131 -25.31 -8.88 -10.71
N ASN A 132 -24.24 -8.36 -11.31
CA ASN A 132 -24.28 -7.70 -12.63
C ASN A 132 -23.76 -8.60 -13.76
N LEU A 133 -23.27 -9.80 -13.46
CA LEU A 133 -22.82 -10.74 -14.47
C LEU A 133 -23.97 -11.66 -14.84
N LEU A 134 -24.16 -11.84 -16.14
CA LEU A 134 -25.07 -12.85 -16.69
C LEU A 134 -24.23 -14.07 -17.06
N LEU A 135 -24.49 -15.17 -16.42
CA LEU A 135 -23.82 -16.44 -16.66
C LEU A 135 -24.57 -17.24 -17.73
N GLU A 136 -23.87 -18.17 -18.36
CA GLU A 136 -24.42 -18.96 -19.47
C GLU A 136 -25.68 -19.73 -19.09
N ASP A 137 -25.75 -20.27 -17.86
CA ASP A 137 -26.90 -21.01 -17.34
C ASP A 137 -28.16 -20.14 -17.11
N GLN A 138 -27.98 -18.83 -17.01
CA GLN A 138 -29.06 -17.86 -16.87
C GLN A 138 -29.70 -17.47 -18.22
N ILE A 139 -28.98 -17.71 -19.35
CA ILE A 139 -29.41 -17.27 -20.68
C ILE A 139 -30.10 -18.42 -21.39
N LEU A 140 -31.43 -18.42 -21.40
CA LEU A 140 -32.23 -19.37 -22.15
C LEU A 140 -32.50 -18.84 -23.57
N ILE A 141 -31.52 -19.05 -24.47
CA ILE A 141 -31.56 -18.54 -25.86
C ILE A 141 -32.84 -19.01 -26.58
N SER A 142 -33.26 -20.26 -26.37
CA SER A 142 -34.43 -20.85 -27.01
C SER A 142 -35.76 -20.21 -26.60
N GLN A 143 -35.81 -19.53 -25.46
CA GLN A 143 -36.99 -18.90 -24.89
C GLN A 143 -36.91 -17.38 -24.85
N GLY A 144 -35.72 -16.80 -25.15
CA GLY A 144 -35.47 -15.38 -25.04
C GLY A 144 -35.59 -14.83 -23.62
N ILE A 145 -35.35 -15.66 -22.62
CA ILE A 145 -35.51 -15.33 -21.19
C ILE A 145 -34.17 -15.33 -20.50
N ILE A 146 -33.98 -14.39 -19.57
CA ILE A 146 -32.85 -14.37 -18.63
C ILE A 146 -33.39 -14.75 -17.26
N ASN A 147 -32.90 -15.86 -16.69
CA ASN A 147 -33.20 -16.24 -15.32
C ASN A 147 -32.41 -15.38 -14.32
N VAL A 148 -33.11 -14.97 -13.26
CA VAL A 148 -32.46 -14.19 -12.18
C VAL A 148 -31.52 -15.07 -11.34
N ASN A 149 -31.83 -16.37 -11.22
CA ASN A 149 -31.07 -17.31 -10.41
C ASN A 149 -30.12 -18.11 -11.30
N THR A 150 -28.90 -18.32 -10.81
CA THR A 150 -27.91 -19.21 -11.41
C THR A 150 -27.68 -20.42 -10.49
N ASN A 151 -27.31 -21.55 -11.08
CA ASN A 151 -26.87 -22.76 -10.38
C ASN A 151 -25.35 -22.94 -10.44
N ASP A 152 -24.62 -21.92 -10.92
CA ASP A 152 -23.17 -22.01 -11.03
C ASP A 152 -22.53 -22.06 -9.63
N PRO A 153 -21.78 -23.13 -9.30
CA PRO A 153 -21.14 -23.29 -7.99
C PRO A 153 -20.14 -22.17 -7.65
N PHE A 154 -19.62 -21.47 -8.65
CA PHE A 154 -18.70 -20.34 -8.42
C PHE A 154 -19.33 -19.18 -7.66
N LEU A 155 -20.65 -19.04 -7.67
CA LEU A 155 -21.36 -17.96 -7.00
C LEU A 155 -21.83 -18.30 -5.58
N PHE A 156 -21.63 -19.53 -5.11
CA PHE A 156 -22.04 -19.92 -3.76
C PHE A 156 -21.12 -19.40 -2.65
N ASN A 157 -19.85 -19.08 -3.00
CA ASN A 157 -18.88 -18.50 -2.07
C ASN A 157 -18.34 -17.20 -2.68
N ASP A 158 -19.03 -16.11 -2.41
CA ASP A 158 -18.69 -14.77 -2.88
C ASP A 158 -17.75 -14.02 -1.93
N SER A 159 -17.44 -14.60 -0.78
CA SER A 159 -16.59 -13.98 0.23
C SER A 159 -15.63 -14.98 0.89
N VAL A 160 -14.45 -14.48 1.26
CA VAL A 160 -13.44 -15.18 2.05
C VAL A 160 -12.85 -14.25 3.10
N SER A 161 -12.73 -14.74 4.32
CA SER A 161 -12.05 -14.03 5.40
C SER A 161 -10.82 -14.78 5.87
N PHE A 162 -9.83 -14.05 6.34
CA PHE A 162 -8.57 -14.62 6.80
C PHE A 162 -7.94 -13.80 7.91
N PHE A 163 -7.13 -14.46 8.71
CA PHE A 163 -6.25 -13.82 9.69
C PHE A 163 -4.83 -13.80 9.15
N ASP A 164 -4.10 -12.72 9.44
CA ASP A 164 -2.74 -12.54 8.98
C ASP A 164 -1.88 -11.81 10.01
N MET A 165 -0.56 -11.90 9.84
CA MET A 165 0.42 -11.24 10.68
C MET A 165 1.48 -10.57 9.84
N SER A 166 2.05 -9.50 10.37
CA SER A 166 3.16 -8.78 9.78
C SER A 166 4.20 -8.45 10.85
N ALA A 167 5.44 -8.27 10.42
CA ALA A 167 6.51 -7.83 11.30
C ALA A 167 7.37 -6.79 10.58
N GLY A 168 8.00 -5.93 11.36
CA GLY A 168 8.88 -4.91 10.83
C GLY A 168 9.93 -4.44 11.82
N PHE A 169 10.84 -3.64 11.31
CA PHE A 169 11.79 -2.90 12.11
C PHE A 169 12.07 -1.54 11.49
N LEU A 170 12.44 -0.59 12.32
CA LEU A 170 12.90 0.74 11.94
C LEU A 170 14.11 1.10 12.81
N ILE A 171 15.18 1.55 12.19
CA ILE A 171 16.35 2.12 12.87
C ILE A 171 16.55 3.53 12.34
N PHE A 172 16.72 4.50 13.23
CA PHE A 172 16.84 5.89 12.80
C PHE A 172 17.58 6.75 13.81
N ASN A 173 18.01 7.89 13.30
CA ASN A 173 18.43 9.04 14.08
C ASN A 173 17.73 10.30 13.54
N GLU A 174 18.15 11.48 13.93
CA GLU A 174 17.55 12.76 13.50
C GLU A 174 17.52 12.95 11.98
N ASN A 175 18.52 12.42 11.26
CA ASN A 175 18.69 12.69 9.82
C ASN A 175 18.60 11.44 8.94
N LEU A 176 18.91 10.25 9.46
CA LEU A 176 18.95 9.02 8.69
C LEU A 176 17.94 8.03 9.26
N TRP A 177 17.23 7.35 8.38
CA TRP A 177 16.34 6.27 8.74
C TRP A 177 16.43 5.12 7.73
N PHE A 178 16.26 3.91 8.25
CA PHE A 178 16.24 2.69 7.49
C PHE A 178 15.29 1.69 8.15
N GLY A 179 14.46 1.03 7.36
CA GLY A 179 13.51 0.07 7.85
C GLY A 179 13.20 -1.04 6.86
N GLY A 180 12.55 -2.06 7.37
CA GLY A 180 12.03 -3.15 6.58
C GLY A 180 10.81 -3.77 7.22
N SER A 181 9.96 -4.35 6.40
CA SER A 181 8.77 -5.06 6.86
C SER A 181 8.48 -6.27 5.97
N VAL A 182 7.84 -7.25 6.57
CA VAL A 182 7.25 -8.40 5.88
C VAL A 182 5.80 -8.50 6.31
N LYS A 183 4.89 -8.38 5.34
CA LYS A 183 3.47 -8.65 5.53
C LYS A 183 3.14 -10.06 5.06
N HIS A 184 1.98 -10.55 5.44
CA HIS A 184 1.47 -11.88 5.05
C HIS A 184 2.39 -13.02 5.50
N LEU A 185 2.88 -12.93 6.75
CA LEU A 185 3.73 -13.97 7.34
C LEU A 185 3.02 -15.32 7.44
N THR A 186 1.71 -15.31 7.60
CA THR A 186 0.89 -16.53 7.67
C THR A 186 0.55 -17.12 6.30
N THR A 187 0.82 -16.36 5.22
CA THR A 187 0.47 -16.73 3.84
C THR A 187 -0.94 -17.33 3.75
N PRO A 188 -1.99 -16.59 4.17
CA PRO A 188 -3.32 -17.14 4.31
C PRO A 188 -3.89 -17.59 2.96
N ASN A 189 -4.73 -18.63 3.00
CA ASN A 189 -5.49 -19.04 1.83
C ASN A 189 -6.63 -18.04 1.57
N ILE A 190 -6.63 -17.45 0.38
CA ILE A 190 -7.60 -16.45 -0.06
C ILE A 190 -8.45 -16.93 -1.24
N SER A 191 -8.51 -18.27 -1.42
CA SER A 191 -9.34 -18.89 -2.44
C SER A 191 -10.81 -18.82 -2.05
N PHE A 192 -11.68 -18.45 -3.00
CA PHE A 192 -13.13 -18.48 -2.83
C PHE A 192 -13.69 -19.89 -2.92
N GLN A 193 -12.92 -20.85 -3.43
CA GLN A 193 -13.32 -22.25 -3.56
C GLN A 193 -12.64 -23.11 -2.52
N ASN A 194 -13.42 -24.01 -1.93
CA ASN A 194 -12.91 -25.04 -1.03
C ASN A 194 -12.31 -26.24 -1.78
N GLU A 195 -12.70 -26.43 -3.06
CA GLU A 195 -12.24 -27.53 -3.92
C GLU A 195 -11.58 -26.94 -5.17
N GLY A 196 -10.37 -27.38 -5.51
CA GLY A 196 -9.73 -27.04 -6.78
C GLY A 196 -8.42 -26.26 -6.73
N GLY A 197 -7.93 -25.90 -5.57
CA GLY A 197 -6.63 -25.25 -5.43
C GLY A 197 -6.62 -24.20 -4.33
N GLN A 198 -5.48 -24.09 -3.65
CA GLN A 198 -5.26 -23.04 -2.66
C GLN A 198 -4.59 -21.86 -3.34
N VAL A 199 -5.21 -20.70 -3.30
CA VAL A 199 -4.60 -19.43 -3.66
C VAL A 199 -4.09 -18.78 -2.39
N LYS A 200 -2.77 -18.73 -2.22
CA LYS A 200 -2.13 -18.11 -1.06
C LYS A 200 -1.87 -16.64 -1.33
N LEU A 201 -2.06 -15.83 -0.30
CA LEU A 201 -1.60 -14.47 -0.30
C LEU A 201 -0.08 -14.47 -0.06
N GLU A 202 0.68 -14.11 -1.09
CA GLU A 202 2.14 -14.13 -1.05
C GLU A 202 2.69 -13.03 -0.14
N GLN A 203 3.85 -13.32 0.47
CA GLN A 203 4.52 -12.36 1.35
C GLN A 203 4.88 -11.08 0.59
N PHE A 204 4.54 -9.95 1.21
CA PHE A 204 4.94 -8.63 0.75
C PHE A 204 6.13 -8.15 1.57
N ILE A 205 7.27 -7.97 0.92
CA ILE A 205 8.52 -7.51 1.53
C ILE A 205 8.75 -6.05 1.14
N SER A 206 9.09 -5.22 2.12
CA SER A 206 9.47 -3.83 1.91
C SER A 206 10.80 -3.54 2.59
N VAL A 207 11.68 -2.81 1.88
CA VAL A 207 12.92 -2.25 2.42
C VAL A 207 12.98 -0.79 2.02
N HIS A 208 13.07 0.10 2.98
CA HIS A 208 12.93 1.54 2.75
C HIS A 208 13.88 2.33 3.63
N GLY A 209 14.18 3.53 3.20
CA GLY A 209 15.05 4.41 3.96
C GLY A 209 15.13 5.80 3.35
N GLY A 210 15.75 6.70 4.09
CA GLY A 210 15.94 8.06 3.64
C GLY A 210 16.97 8.81 4.45
N TYR A 211 17.39 9.93 3.89
CA TYR A 211 18.34 10.85 4.49
C TYR A 211 17.86 12.27 4.37
N LYS A 212 17.78 12.98 5.51
CA LYS A 212 17.41 14.38 5.62
C LYS A 212 18.69 15.22 5.61
N ILE A 213 18.77 16.18 4.69
CA ILE A 213 19.85 17.16 4.59
C ILE A 213 19.28 18.51 5.01
N PRO A 214 19.54 18.97 6.26
CA PRO A 214 19.10 20.27 6.71
C PRO A 214 19.98 21.35 6.11
N PHE A 215 19.40 22.33 5.42
CA PHE A 215 20.10 23.50 4.92
C PHE A 215 19.86 24.68 5.86
N ASN A 216 20.63 24.74 6.94
CA ASN A 216 20.61 25.87 7.86
C ASN A 216 21.49 26.97 7.29
N THR A 217 20.93 27.92 6.55
CA THR A 217 21.65 29.13 6.17
C THR A 217 21.60 30.14 7.32
N ARG A 218 22.76 30.63 7.77
CA ARG A 218 22.88 31.62 8.84
C ARG A 218 22.08 32.93 8.62
N TYR A 219 21.50 33.10 7.43
CA TYR A 219 20.78 34.30 7.00
C TYR A 219 19.32 34.08 6.65
N ALA A 220 18.84 32.80 6.55
CA ALA A 220 17.45 32.52 6.30
C ALA A 220 16.74 32.21 7.60
N ARG A 221 15.62 32.90 7.87
CA ARG A 221 14.66 32.57 8.93
C ARG A 221 13.81 31.36 8.58
N ASP A 222 14.06 30.76 7.42
CA ASP A 222 13.19 29.73 6.83
C ASP A 222 13.88 28.38 6.94
N ASP A 223 13.13 27.39 7.40
CA ASP A 223 13.55 26.00 7.44
C ASP A 223 13.50 25.40 6.03
N PHE A 224 14.65 24.99 5.54
CA PHE A 224 14.79 24.32 4.26
C PHE A 224 15.44 22.94 4.46
N ASN A 225 14.71 21.88 4.09
CA ASN A 225 15.19 20.51 4.20
C ASN A 225 15.08 19.80 2.85
N LEU A 226 16.11 19.04 2.49
CA LEU A 226 16.09 18.14 1.35
C LEU A 226 16.07 16.70 1.88
N TYR A 227 15.17 15.88 1.37
CA TYR A 227 15.06 14.47 1.70
C TYR A 227 15.37 13.62 0.48
N LEU A 228 16.25 12.65 0.65
CA LEU A 228 16.53 11.60 -0.31
C LEU A 228 15.92 10.31 0.20
N ASN A 229 15.01 9.70 -0.54
CA ASN A 229 14.27 8.52 -0.09
C ASN A 229 14.30 7.43 -1.14
N PHE A 230 14.33 6.20 -0.67
CA PHE A 230 14.12 5.03 -1.48
C PHE A 230 13.13 4.07 -0.82
N ASN A 231 12.47 3.26 -1.64
CA ASN A 231 11.59 2.20 -1.19
C ASN A 231 11.64 1.05 -2.20
N TYR A 232 12.02 -0.14 -1.75
CA TYR A 232 11.96 -1.38 -2.52
C TYR A 232 10.87 -2.26 -1.98
N MET A 233 10.00 -2.75 -2.84
CA MET A 233 8.88 -3.62 -2.51
C MET A 233 8.89 -4.82 -3.43
N LYS A 234 8.55 -6.00 -2.87
CA LYS A 234 8.42 -7.25 -3.62
C LYS A 234 7.26 -8.08 -3.09
N GLN A 235 6.44 -8.60 -4.01
CA GLN A 235 5.40 -9.57 -3.72
C GLN A 235 5.31 -10.57 -4.88
N ALA A 236 5.49 -11.84 -4.60
CA ALA A 236 5.61 -12.90 -5.62
C ALA A 236 6.68 -12.55 -6.69
N ASP A 237 6.30 -12.54 -7.96
CA ASP A 237 7.16 -12.24 -9.10
C ASP A 237 7.27 -10.73 -9.39
N PHE A 238 6.52 -9.89 -8.67
CA PHE A 238 6.49 -8.45 -8.90
C PHE A 238 7.37 -7.73 -7.90
N ASP A 239 8.18 -6.83 -8.42
CA ASP A 239 8.96 -5.91 -7.61
C ASP A 239 8.87 -4.48 -8.13
N ARG A 240 9.09 -3.56 -7.21
CA ARG A 240 9.07 -2.13 -7.47
C ARG A 240 10.15 -1.44 -6.64
N PHE A 241 10.87 -0.54 -7.26
CA PHE A 241 11.84 0.31 -6.61
C PHE A 241 11.54 1.77 -6.90
N ASP A 242 11.26 2.53 -5.85
CA ASP A 242 11.02 3.96 -5.88
C ASP A 242 12.26 4.67 -5.36
N LEU A 243 12.77 5.64 -6.11
CA LEU A 243 13.87 6.49 -5.70
C LEU A 243 13.53 7.94 -6.01
N GLY A 244 13.69 8.80 -5.04
CA GLY A 244 13.34 10.18 -5.25
C GLY A 244 13.79 11.12 -4.15
N THR A 245 13.37 12.36 -4.32
CA THR A 245 13.69 13.44 -3.40
C THR A 245 12.46 14.30 -3.18
N TYR A 246 12.35 14.88 -2.00
CA TYR A 246 11.44 15.99 -1.79
C TYR A 246 12.13 17.11 -1.02
N ILE A 247 11.70 18.33 -1.31
CA ILE A 247 12.18 19.56 -0.72
C ILE A 247 11.05 20.11 0.13
N GLU A 248 11.35 20.34 1.40
CA GLU A 248 10.47 21.02 2.33
C GLU A 248 10.95 22.45 2.55
N PHE A 249 10.06 23.39 2.35
CA PHE A 249 10.27 24.80 2.58
C PHE A 249 9.13 25.34 3.45
N ASN A 250 9.45 25.68 4.69
CA ASN A 250 8.45 26.07 5.70
C ASN A 250 7.32 25.04 5.81
N ASN A 251 6.15 25.39 5.30
CA ASN A 251 4.92 24.58 5.40
C ASN A 251 4.58 23.82 4.12
N ILE A 252 5.40 23.90 3.09
CA ILE A 252 5.12 23.27 1.79
C ILE A 252 6.28 22.36 1.43
N ALA A 253 5.94 21.15 0.95
CA ALA A 253 6.92 20.24 0.38
C ALA A 253 6.56 19.86 -1.05
N PHE A 254 7.57 19.70 -1.90
CA PHE A 254 7.46 19.21 -3.27
C PHE A 254 8.42 18.05 -3.48
N GLY A 255 7.93 16.99 -4.09
CA GLY A 255 8.71 15.78 -4.33
C GLY A 255 8.57 15.21 -5.73
N VAL A 256 9.63 14.52 -6.16
CA VAL A 256 9.70 13.79 -7.42
C VAL A 256 10.33 12.44 -7.15
N PHE A 257 9.67 11.35 -7.60
CA PHE A 257 10.17 9.99 -7.50
C PHE A 257 10.11 9.30 -8.85
N GLY A 258 11.20 8.62 -9.20
CA GLY A 258 11.25 7.68 -10.31
C GLY A 258 10.91 6.29 -9.82
N VAL A 259 10.09 5.56 -10.57
CA VAL A 259 9.66 4.20 -10.26
C VAL A 259 10.18 3.26 -11.33
N VAL A 260 10.87 2.22 -10.89
CA VAL A 260 11.37 1.15 -11.76
C VAL A 260 10.89 -0.21 -11.29
N ALA A 261 10.74 -1.15 -12.21
CA ALA A 261 10.55 -2.57 -11.94
C ALA A 261 11.89 -3.28 -12.20
N PRO A 262 12.67 -3.63 -11.16
CA PRO A 262 14.00 -4.23 -11.31
C PRO A 262 13.98 -5.59 -12.01
N THR A 263 12.98 -6.42 -11.68
CA THR A 263 12.80 -7.73 -12.31
C THR A 263 11.84 -7.57 -13.49
N THR A 264 12.36 -7.63 -14.70
CA THR A 264 11.54 -7.64 -15.91
C THR A 264 11.31 -9.08 -16.34
N VAL A 265 10.05 -9.49 -16.42
CA VAL A 265 9.67 -10.87 -16.80
C VAL A 265 9.88 -11.11 -18.30
N ASP A 266 9.69 -10.08 -19.13
CA ASP A 266 9.80 -10.14 -20.59
C ASP A 266 10.76 -9.08 -21.14
N ALA A 267 11.34 -9.38 -22.33
CA ALA A 267 12.27 -8.47 -23.01
C ALA A 267 11.63 -7.12 -23.40
N ASP A 268 10.31 -7.07 -23.56
CA ASP A 268 9.53 -5.87 -23.90
C ASP A 268 9.02 -5.12 -22.68
N SER A 269 9.30 -5.58 -21.44
CA SER A 269 8.85 -4.90 -20.23
C SER A 269 9.64 -3.62 -19.98
N HIS A 270 8.93 -2.55 -19.63
CA HIS A 270 9.55 -1.26 -19.33
C HIS A 270 10.17 -1.27 -17.94
N LYS A 271 11.48 -1.09 -17.84
CA LYS A 271 12.18 -0.98 -16.56
C LYS A 271 11.75 0.28 -15.79
N PHE A 272 11.58 1.40 -16.48
CA PHE A 272 11.10 2.67 -15.89
C PHE A 272 9.60 2.78 -16.14
N THR A 273 8.82 2.69 -15.06
CA THR A 273 7.36 2.52 -15.14
C THR A 273 6.59 3.82 -14.95
N SER A 274 7.01 4.67 -14.02
CA SER A 274 6.32 5.94 -13.76
C SER A 274 7.24 7.01 -13.18
N LEU A 275 6.81 8.26 -13.33
CA LEU A 275 7.33 9.42 -12.62
C LEU A 275 6.24 9.94 -11.69
N ASN A 276 6.54 10.03 -10.41
CA ASN A 276 5.58 10.45 -9.40
C ASN A 276 5.92 11.87 -8.94
N LEU A 277 4.92 12.73 -9.01
CA LEU A 277 4.97 14.10 -8.52
C LEU A 277 4.13 14.20 -7.26
N MET A 278 4.62 14.90 -6.25
CA MET A 278 3.90 15.03 -4.99
C MET A 278 4.08 16.40 -4.36
N THR A 279 3.10 16.79 -3.56
CA THR A 279 3.15 18.02 -2.77
C THR A 279 2.45 17.81 -1.43
N ASN A 280 3.02 18.41 -0.38
CA ASN A 280 2.42 18.48 0.94
C ASN A 280 2.26 19.92 1.37
N LEU A 281 1.18 20.17 2.10
CA LEU A 281 0.91 21.44 2.78
C LEU A 281 0.65 21.16 4.27
N ASN A 282 1.53 21.67 5.11
CA ASN A 282 1.39 21.64 6.56
C ASN A 282 0.67 22.90 7.03
N TYR A 283 -0.49 22.77 7.63
CA TYR A 283 -1.22 23.90 8.20
C TYR A 283 -1.64 23.59 9.62
N ARG A 284 -0.98 24.24 10.58
CA ARG A 284 -1.13 23.97 12.02
C ARG A 284 -0.78 22.51 12.33
N ARG A 285 -1.82 21.68 12.60
CA ARG A 285 -1.69 20.26 12.92
C ARG A 285 -2.19 19.36 11.80
N PHE A 286 -2.60 19.95 10.70
CA PHE A 286 -3.02 19.21 9.51
C PHE A 286 -1.89 19.12 8.51
N THR A 287 -1.74 17.96 7.91
CA THR A 287 -0.94 17.75 6.70
C THR A 287 -1.88 17.33 5.57
N PHE A 288 -1.86 18.08 4.49
CA PHE A 288 -2.58 17.77 3.25
C PHE A 288 -1.57 17.30 2.22
N GLY A 289 -1.79 16.12 1.65
CA GLY A 289 -0.93 15.56 0.62
C GLY A 289 -1.68 15.35 -0.69
N TYR A 290 -1.00 15.60 -1.79
CA TYR A 290 -1.45 15.28 -3.14
C TYR A 290 -0.30 14.67 -3.94
N SER A 291 -0.58 13.59 -4.68
CA SER A 291 0.36 13.04 -5.64
C SER A 291 -0.30 12.66 -6.95
N TYR A 292 0.50 12.67 -8.00
CA TYR A 292 0.14 12.25 -9.33
C TYR A 292 1.24 11.38 -9.93
N ASP A 293 0.85 10.14 -10.34
CA ASP A 293 1.76 9.18 -10.97
C ASP A 293 1.56 9.23 -12.49
N LEU A 294 2.58 9.70 -13.17
CA LEU A 294 2.65 9.76 -14.62
C LEU A 294 3.11 8.40 -15.16
N ASN A 295 2.22 7.61 -15.73
CA ASN A 295 2.59 6.35 -16.38
C ASN A 295 3.44 6.62 -17.62
N LEU A 296 4.60 6.00 -17.69
CA LEU A 296 5.55 6.08 -18.81
C LEU A 296 5.51 4.87 -19.74
N THR A 297 4.70 3.86 -19.38
CA THR A 297 4.44 2.65 -20.14
C THR A 297 3.25 2.84 -21.11
N ASP A 298 2.86 1.77 -21.80
CA ASP A 298 1.68 1.74 -22.68
C ASP A 298 0.35 2.05 -21.95
N LEU A 299 0.38 2.03 -20.61
CA LEU A 299 -0.75 2.44 -19.77
C LEU A 299 -1.01 3.97 -19.74
N ARG A 300 -0.34 4.77 -20.58
CA ARG A 300 -0.58 6.23 -20.67
C ARG A 300 -2.03 6.61 -20.94
N GLY A 301 -2.76 5.75 -21.66
CA GLY A 301 -4.19 5.94 -21.94
C GLY A 301 -5.09 5.91 -20.70
N THR A 302 -4.61 5.38 -19.58
CA THR A 302 -5.36 5.29 -18.32
C THR A 302 -5.46 6.60 -17.54
N LYS A 303 -4.80 7.68 -18.00
CA LYS A 303 -4.73 9.00 -17.36
C LYS A 303 -4.06 9.01 -15.99
N GLY A 304 -3.14 8.06 -15.72
CA GLY A 304 -2.33 8.04 -14.50
C GLY A 304 -3.09 7.63 -13.24
N ILE A 305 -2.47 7.95 -12.11
CA ILE A 305 -2.97 7.63 -10.77
C ILE A 305 -2.82 8.88 -9.91
N PHE A 306 -3.81 9.18 -9.08
CA PHE A 306 -3.71 10.27 -8.14
C PHE A 306 -4.12 9.87 -6.73
N GLU A 307 -3.51 10.51 -5.76
CA GLU A 307 -3.77 10.30 -4.34
C GLU A 307 -4.01 11.63 -3.64
N ILE A 308 -4.93 11.61 -2.70
CA ILE A 308 -5.19 12.72 -1.79
C ILE A 308 -5.11 12.17 -0.38
N SER A 309 -4.33 12.83 0.48
CA SER A 309 -4.23 12.47 1.89
C SER A 309 -4.49 13.66 2.80
N ILE A 310 -4.97 13.37 3.98
CA ILE A 310 -5.07 14.32 5.08
C ILE A 310 -4.72 13.60 6.37
N SER A 311 -3.83 14.19 7.16
CA SER A 311 -3.55 13.74 8.52
C SER A 311 -3.69 14.86 9.54
N TYR A 312 -3.94 14.48 10.78
CA TYR A 312 -4.06 15.37 11.92
C TYR A 312 -3.24 14.85 13.08
N ASN A 313 -2.33 15.67 13.58
CA ASN A 313 -1.53 15.37 14.76
C ASN A 313 -2.18 15.97 15.98
N PHE A 314 -2.57 15.10 16.94
CA PHE A 314 -3.14 15.50 18.23
C PHE A 314 -1.99 15.92 19.17
N ASN A 315 -2.35 16.62 20.26
CA ASN A 315 -1.44 16.65 21.41
C ASN A 315 -1.27 15.23 21.94
N SER A 316 -0.12 14.98 22.57
CA SER A 316 0.08 13.71 23.26
C SER A 316 -1.11 13.38 24.17
N LEU A 317 -1.77 12.25 23.91
CA LEU A 317 -2.91 11.76 24.72
C LEU A 317 -2.40 10.96 25.92
N PHE A 318 -1.26 10.26 25.78
CA PHE A 318 -0.77 9.29 26.77
C PHE A 318 0.74 9.42 27.06
N GLY A 319 1.33 10.60 26.87
CA GLY A 319 2.75 10.87 27.08
C GLY A 319 3.41 11.52 25.85
N LYS A 320 4.60 12.08 26.03
CA LYS A 320 5.37 12.62 24.89
C LYS A 320 6.15 11.49 24.26
N GLY A 321 5.94 11.29 22.97
CA GLY A 321 6.74 10.40 22.16
C GLY A 321 8.24 10.76 22.23
N PRO A 322 9.10 9.82 21.94
CA PRO A 322 10.52 10.11 21.72
C PRO A 322 10.66 11.02 20.49
N ILE A 323 11.90 11.49 20.25
CA ILE A 323 12.22 12.35 19.10
C ILE A 323 11.60 11.76 17.83
N PRO A 324 10.81 12.54 17.07
CA PRO A 324 10.21 12.04 15.84
C PRO A 324 11.30 11.59 14.87
N CYS A 325 11.02 10.51 14.17
CA CYS A 325 11.87 10.08 13.07
C CYS A 325 11.94 11.21 12.04
N GLY A 326 13.13 11.56 11.54
CA GLY A 326 13.28 12.48 10.41
C GLY A 326 12.60 12.00 9.12
N CYS A 327 11.85 10.90 9.18
CA CYS A 327 11.12 10.27 8.09
C CYS A 327 9.65 10.77 7.95
N LYS A 328 9.19 11.60 8.89
CA LYS A 328 7.86 12.25 8.87
C LYS A 328 8.00 13.76 8.82
#